data_6752b444127a180bf6f5f002cea4bd49
#
_entry.id   6752b444127a180bf6f5f002cea4bd49
#
_cell.length_a   1.000
_cell.length_b   1.000
_cell.length_c   1.000
_cell.angle_alpha   90.00
_cell.angle_beta   90.00
_cell.angle_gamma   90.00
#
_symmetry.space_group_name_H-M   'P 1'
#
loop_
_entity.id
_entity.type
_entity.pdbx_description
1 polymer ?
#
loop_
_entity_poly.entity_id
_entity_poly.type
_entity_poly.pdbx_seq_one_letter_code
_entity_poly.pdbx_strand_id
1 'polypeptide(L)'
;MHLNKKYFKSYFLTGVFTLITVFYSCQDKTEVITNGAIQENIPQDIVEENLPQNFKIISLGDSYTIGQSVCESCRFPEQLKDSLILYFDEQDSFELEIIAQTGWTTTNLISAIESFNPPLDHSLVTLLIGVNNQYQGRPFSVYESEFIELVNIAISLVGDDPSRLIVVSIPDYAYTPFGQNFTSGYISDQLDNYNQYAENYCLENNISYVYITDITREGIENPALVASDNLHPSALAYSKFVERLLPIAIEKIQ
;
A
#
# COMPACT_ATOMS: atom_id res chain seq x y z
N MET A 1 22.22 8.73 -48.18
CA MET A 1 21.77 8.06 -49.41
C MET A 1 20.73 7.01 -49.02
N HIS A 2 19.52 7.18 -49.52
CA HIS A 2 18.29 6.36 -49.42
C HIS A 2 17.49 6.34 -48.12
N LEU A 3 16.47 7.21 -48.18
CA LEU A 3 15.22 7.14 -47.45
C LEU A 3 14.41 5.92 -47.92
N ASN A 4 13.70 5.28 -46.99
CA ASN A 4 12.52 4.46 -47.35
C ASN A 4 11.33 4.85 -46.44
N LYS A 5 10.40 5.60 -47.04
CA LYS A 5 9.06 5.87 -46.52
C LYS A 5 8.20 4.62 -46.72
N LYS A 6 7.52 4.15 -45.66
CA LYS A 6 6.39 3.21 -45.80
C LYS A 6 5.09 3.91 -45.37
N TYR A 7 4.15 3.88 -46.31
CA TYR A 7 2.86 4.51 -46.31
C TYR A 7 1.88 3.88 -45.31
N PHE A 8 1.18 4.72 -44.58
CA PHE A 8 0.01 4.36 -43.78
C PHE A 8 -1.24 4.41 -44.70
N LYS A 9 -1.94 3.28 -44.89
CA LYS A 9 -3.22 3.21 -45.60
C LYS A 9 -4.36 3.44 -44.60
N SER A 10 -5.06 4.55 -44.78
CA SER A 10 -6.35 4.86 -44.15
C SER A 10 -7.46 4.08 -44.85
N TYR A 11 -8.26 3.33 -44.10
CA TYR A 11 -9.51 2.76 -44.57
C TYR A 11 -10.67 3.61 -44.06
N PHE A 12 -11.34 4.29 -45.00
CA PHE A 12 -12.63 4.92 -44.79
C PHE A 12 -13.72 3.83 -44.80
N LEU A 13 -14.48 3.72 -43.74
CA LEU A 13 -15.66 2.85 -43.67
C LEU A 13 -16.90 3.76 -43.75
N THR A 14 -17.59 3.69 -44.91
CA THR A 14 -18.86 4.36 -45.18
C THR A 14 -19.99 3.60 -44.50
N GLY A 15 -20.58 4.19 -43.46
CA GLY A 15 -21.80 3.68 -42.82
C GLY A 15 -23.06 4.14 -43.55
N VAL A 16 -23.86 3.18 -43.97
CA VAL A 16 -25.19 3.39 -44.59
C VAL A 16 -26.22 3.67 -43.50
N PHE A 17 -26.83 4.86 -43.54
CA PHE A 17 -27.95 5.23 -42.67
C PHE A 17 -29.24 4.69 -43.31
N THR A 18 -29.91 3.74 -42.66
CA THR A 18 -31.24 3.28 -43.02
C THR A 18 -32.30 4.07 -42.22
N LEU A 19 -33.06 4.87 -42.89
CA LEU A 19 -34.17 5.68 -42.34
C LEU A 19 -35.39 4.76 -42.20
N ILE A 20 -35.82 4.51 -40.96
CA ILE A 20 -37.07 3.80 -40.67
C ILE A 20 -38.15 4.86 -40.36
N THR A 21 -39.09 5.03 -41.28
CA THR A 21 -40.32 5.85 -41.09
C THR A 21 -41.37 5.02 -40.36
N VAL A 22 -41.75 5.44 -39.15
CA VAL A 22 -42.86 4.86 -38.40
C VAL A 22 -44.12 5.70 -38.69
N PHE A 23 -45.13 5.08 -39.29
CA PHE A 23 -46.46 5.68 -39.48
C PHE A 23 -47.23 5.61 -38.16
N TYR A 24 -47.63 6.75 -37.63
CA TYR A 24 -48.62 6.85 -36.53
C TYR A 24 -50.03 6.83 -37.15
N SER A 25 -50.83 5.84 -36.77
CA SER A 25 -52.27 5.79 -37.00
C SER A 25 -52.99 6.37 -35.78
N CYS A 26 -53.70 7.49 -35.98
CA CYS A 26 -54.65 8.01 -34.97
C CYS A 26 -55.91 7.15 -34.94
N GLN A 27 -56.27 6.62 -33.79
CA GLN A 27 -57.61 6.13 -33.47
C GLN A 27 -58.15 6.91 -32.27
N ASP A 28 -59.18 7.73 -32.53
CA ASP A 28 -59.98 8.37 -31.51
C ASP A 28 -60.75 7.32 -30.69
N LYS A 29 -60.55 7.32 -29.39
CA LYS A 29 -61.46 6.71 -28.40
C LYS A 29 -61.71 7.69 -27.28
N THR A 30 -62.94 8.12 -27.19
CA THR A 30 -63.55 8.81 -26.06
C THR A 30 -63.38 8.03 -24.78
N GLU A 31 -62.65 8.58 -23.84
CA GLU A 31 -62.52 7.99 -22.51
C GLU A 31 -63.22 8.86 -21.46
N VAL A 32 -63.94 8.13 -20.64
CA VAL A 32 -64.67 8.60 -19.44
C VAL A 32 -63.70 9.02 -18.38
N ILE A 33 -63.79 10.25 -17.88
CA ILE A 33 -63.00 10.80 -16.80
C ILE A 33 -63.41 10.09 -15.50
N THR A 34 -62.61 9.18 -15.02
CA THR A 34 -62.63 8.75 -13.61
C THR A 34 -61.47 9.40 -12.88
N ASN A 35 -61.76 10.16 -11.80
CA ASN A 35 -60.79 10.73 -10.90
C ASN A 35 -59.92 9.63 -10.23
N GLY A 36 -58.77 9.37 -10.82
CA GLY A 36 -57.70 8.58 -10.23
C GLY A 36 -56.58 9.52 -9.80
N ALA A 37 -56.24 9.49 -8.54
CA ALA A 37 -55.12 10.21 -7.95
C ALA A 37 -53.83 9.93 -8.75
N ILE A 38 -53.22 10.98 -9.26
CA ILE A 38 -51.87 10.88 -9.86
C ILE A 38 -50.90 10.60 -8.69
N GLN A 39 -50.49 9.36 -8.59
CA GLN A 39 -49.36 8.97 -7.78
C GLN A 39 -48.11 9.35 -8.58
N GLU A 40 -47.54 10.53 -8.25
CA GLU A 40 -46.21 10.89 -8.73
C GLU A 40 -45.21 9.81 -8.23
N ASN A 41 -44.75 8.96 -9.11
CA ASN A 41 -43.55 8.16 -8.88
C ASN A 41 -42.38 9.14 -8.84
N ILE A 42 -42.05 9.64 -7.68
CA ILE A 42 -40.77 10.28 -7.37
C ILE A 42 -39.73 9.14 -7.51
N PRO A 43 -38.73 9.28 -8.38
CA PRO A 43 -37.61 8.35 -8.33
C PRO A 43 -37.04 8.41 -6.92
N GLN A 44 -37.10 7.32 -6.17
CA GLN A 44 -36.28 7.17 -5.00
C GLN A 44 -34.85 7.14 -5.54
N ASP A 45 -34.15 8.27 -5.41
CA ASP A 45 -32.68 8.24 -5.42
C ASP A 45 -32.31 7.22 -4.34
N ILE A 46 -31.78 6.07 -4.77
CA ILE A 46 -31.18 5.11 -3.87
C ILE A 46 -29.93 5.82 -3.37
N VAL A 47 -30.06 6.49 -2.23
CA VAL A 47 -28.90 6.86 -1.42
C VAL A 47 -28.34 5.52 -1.01
N GLU A 48 -27.25 5.07 -1.62
CA GLU A 48 -26.44 3.98 -1.08
C GLU A 48 -26.02 4.43 0.31
N GLU A 49 -26.68 3.87 1.31
CA GLU A 49 -26.34 4.08 2.70
C GLU A 49 -24.98 3.41 2.89
N ASN A 50 -23.89 4.19 2.92
CA ASN A 50 -22.57 3.69 3.25
C ASN A 50 -22.64 3.13 4.68
N LEU A 51 -22.66 1.80 4.77
CA LEU A 51 -22.63 1.11 6.05
C LEU A 51 -21.26 1.28 6.69
N PRO A 52 -21.19 1.48 8.03
CA PRO A 52 -19.94 1.55 8.76
C PRO A 52 -19.05 0.36 8.45
N GLN A 53 -17.78 0.61 8.13
CA GLN A 53 -16.79 -0.41 7.86
C GLN A 53 -15.80 -0.52 9.02
N ASN A 54 -15.27 -1.73 9.24
CA ASN A 54 -14.18 -1.95 10.19
C ASN A 54 -12.93 -2.42 9.43
N PHE A 55 -11.93 -1.54 9.36
CA PHE A 55 -10.67 -1.81 8.69
C PHE A 55 -9.65 -2.33 9.69
N LYS A 56 -9.12 -3.52 9.44
CA LYS A 56 -8.08 -4.15 10.24
C LYS A 56 -6.75 -4.05 9.53
N ILE A 57 -5.81 -3.34 10.12
CA ILE A 57 -4.46 -3.13 9.58
C ILE A 57 -3.49 -3.99 10.38
N ILE A 58 -2.58 -4.69 9.72
CA ILE A 58 -1.46 -5.36 10.37
C ILE A 58 -0.14 -4.89 9.80
N SER A 59 0.82 -4.56 10.68
CA SER A 59 2.16 -4.11 10.31
C SER A 59 3.21 -5.10 10.81
N LEU A 60 3.95 -5.68 9.86
CA LEU A 60 4.93 -6.72 10.07
C LEU A 60 6.34 -6.16 9.92
N GLY A 61 7.26 -6.49 10.86
CA GLY A 61 8.62 -5.99 10.70
C GLY A 61 9.55 -6.14 11.89
N ASP A 62 10.43 -5.17 12.02
CA ASP A 62 11.47 -5.10 13.04
C ASP A 62 11.43 -3.80 13.86
N SER A 63 12.61 -3.25 14.25
CA SER A 63 12.70 -2.00 15.02
C SER A 63 12.11 -0.80 14.28
N TYR A 64 12.14 -0.79 12.97
CA TYR A 64 11.57 0.29 12.16
C TYR A 64 10.03 0.28 12.18
N THR A 65 9.43 -0.89 12.31
CA THR A 65 7.97 -1.04 12.38
C THR A 65 7.47 -0.82 13.82
N ILE A 66 8.14 -1.39 14.82
CA ILE A 66 7.77 -1.16 16.24
C ILE A 66 8.02 0.28 16.68
N GLY A 67 8.82 1.05 15.94
CA GLY A 67 9.12 2.45 16.26
C GLY A 67 10.11 2.60 17.41
N GLN A 68 11.25 1.89 17.31
CA GLN A 68 12.31 2.00 18.32
C GLN A 68 12.72 3.46 18.51
N SER A 69 12.81 3.90 19.78
CA SER A 69 13.24 5.24 20.20
C SER A 69 12.30 6.41 19.85
N VAL A 70 11.07 6.13 19.44
CA VAL A 70 10.00 7.12 19.31
C VAL A 70 8.80 6.75 20.17
N CYS A 71 7.86 7.69 20.36
CA CYS A 71 6.62 7.41 21.08
C CYS A 71 5.72 6.46 20.28
N GLU A 72 4.76 5.81 20.94
CA GLU A 72 3.87 4.85 20.31
C GLU A 72 3.08 5.48 19.16
N SER A 73 2.46 6.63 19.35
CA SER A 73 1.75 7.38 18.31
C SER A 73 2.68 7.99 17.24
N CYS A 74 4.01 7.94 17.44
CA CYS A 74 4.99 8.52 16.55
C CYS A 74 5.51 7.54 15.48
N ARG A 75 5.31 6.24 15.66
CA ARG A 75 5.75 5.21 14.70
C ARG A 75 4.88 5.22 13.43
N PHE A 76 5.42 4.82 12.29
CA PHE A 76 4.69 4.95 11.03
C PHE A 76 3.36 4.16 10.99
N PRO A 77 3.20 2.97 11.58
CA PRO A 77 1.93 2.27 11.54
C PRO A 77 0.79 3.02 12.23
N GLU A 78 1.07 3.65 13.38
CA GLU A 78 0.08 4.48 14.09
C GLU A 78 -0.24 5.75 13.31
N GLN A 79 0.78 6.46 12.80
CA GLN A 79 0.57 7.66 11.99
C GLN A 79 -0.22 7.35 10.71
N LEU A 80 0.00 6.19 10.09
CA LEU A 80 -0.76 5.74 8.92
C LEU A 80 -2.22 5.50 9.29
N LYS A 81 -2.48 4.74 10.38
CA LYS A 81 -3.84 4.51 10.88
C LYS A 81 -4.55 5.83 11.20
N ASP A 82 -3.89 6.73 11.93
CA ASP A 82 -4.48 8.03 12.28
C ASP A 82 -4.80 8.87 11.04
N SER A 83 -3.95 8.80 10.00
CA SER A 83 -4.19 9.48 8.72
C SER A 83 -5.35 8.86 7.93
N LEU A 84 -5.53 7.55 8.00
CA LEU A 84 -6.68 6.86 7.39
C LEU A 84 -7.98 7.23 8.10
N ILE A 85 -8.00 7.28 9.44
CA ILE A 85 -9.16 7.75 10.22
C ILE A 85 -9.59 9.15 9.80
N LEU A 86 -8.62 10.04 9.48
CA LEU A 86 -8.94 11.42 9.04
C LEU A 86 -9.47 11.49 7.59
N TYR A 87 -9.22 10.45 6.79
CA TYR A 87 -9.60 10.40 5.38
C TYR A 87 -10.97 9.73 5.16
N PHE A 88 -11.28 8.68 5.92
CA PHE A 88 -12.52 7.90 5.80
C PHE A 88 -13.67 8.53 6.58
N ASP A 89 -14.87 7.95 6.48
CA ASP A 89 -16.07 8.45 7.15
C ASP A 89 -15.97 8.29 8.68
N GLU A 90 -16.56 9.22 9.45
CA GLU A 90 -16.51 9.20 10.92
C GLU A 90 -17.16 7.95 11.55
N GLN A 91 -17.99 7.24 10.80
CA GLN A 91 -18.61 5.99 11.23
C GLN A 91 -17.71 4.76 11.05
N ASP A 92 -16.64 4.87 10.24
CA ASP A 92 -15.70 3.79 10.01
C ASP A 92 -14.76 3.63 11.21
N SER A 93 -14.31 2.40 11.43
CA SER A 93 -13.37 2.09 12.51
C SER A 93 -12.09 1.45 11.98
N PHE A 94 -10.97 1.70 12.67
CA PHE A 94 -9.65 1.21 12.29
C PHE A 94 -8.98 0.52 13.47
N GLU A 95 -8.66 -0.74 13.30
CA GLU A 95 -7.84 -1.53 14.22
C GLU A 95 -6.42 -1.67 13.67
N LEU A 96 -5.42 -1.62 14.54
CA LEU A 96 -4.03 -1.82 14.17
C LEU A 96 -3.40 -2.91 15.04
N GLU A 97 -2.88 -3.94 14.38
CA GLU A 97 -2.02 -4.95 14.98
C GLU A 97 -0.58 -4.75 14.50
N ILE A 98 0.40 -4.95 15.38
CA ILE A 98 1.82 -4.85 15.04
C ILE A 98 2.53 -6.11 15.51
N ILE A 99 3.12 -6.86 14.56
CA ILE A 99 4.02 -7.98 14.84
C ILE A 99 5.42 -7.56 14.43
N ALA A 100 6.14 -6.97 15.36
CA ALA A 100 7.47 -6.43 15.12
C ALA A 100 8.25 -6.33 16.42
N GLN A 101 9.58 -6.51 16.34
CA GLN A 101 10.49 -6.33 17.48
C GLN A 101 11.89 -5.93 17.03
N THR A 102 12.54 -5.11 17.84
CA THR A 102 13.92 -4.67 17.63
C THR A 102 14.86 -5.87 17.47
N GLY A 103 15.67 -5.84 16.41
CA GLY A 103 16.68 -6.87 16.14
C GLY A 103 16.18 -8.08 15.36
N TRP A 104 14.88 -8.16 15.03
CA TRP A 104 14.36 -9.28 14.28
C TRP A 104 14.87 -9.34 12.84
N THR A 105 15.31 -10.53 12.46
CA THR A 105 15.57 -10.95 11.09
C THR A 105 14.28 -11.47 10.44
N THR A 106 14.32 -11.77 9.16
CA THR A 106 13.21 -12.45 8.46
C THR A 106 12.83 -13.76 9.15
N THR A 107 13.79 -14.58 9.60
CA THR A 107 13.55 -15.82 10.36
C THR A 107 12.76 -15.58 11.64
N ASN A 108 13.13 -14.51 12.41
CA ASN A 108 12.44 -14.19 13.66
C ASN A 108 10.99 -13.75 13.39
N LEU A 109 10.78 -12.95 12.36
CA LEU A 109 9.44 -12.47 12.00
C LEU A 109 8.53 -13.62 11.57
N ILE A 110 8.99 -14.56 10.74
CA ILE A 110 8.24 -15.77 10.36
C ILE A 110 7.80 -16.52 11.63
N SER A 111 8.76 -16.86 12.49
CA SER A 111 8.47 -17.58 13.74
C SER A 111 7.51 -16.85 14.67
N ALA A 112 7.58 -15.51 14.69
CA ALA A 112 6.67 -14.69 15.47
C ALA A 112 5.24 -14.73 14.91
N ILE A 113 5.06 -14.56 13.59
CA ILE A 113 3.73 -14.61 12.96
C ILE A 113 3.10 -16.00 13.19
N GLU A 114 3.86 -17.09 13.03
CA GLU A 114 3.37 -18.44 13.32
C GLU A 114 2.91 -18.59 14.77
N SER A 115 3.66 -18.02 15.72
CA SER A 115 3.34 -18.09 17.16
C SER A 115 2.13 -17.25 17.55
N PHE A 116 2.00 -16.04 16.98
CA PHE A 116 0.88 -15.14 17.23
C PHE A 116 -0.40 -15.64 16.54
N ASN A 117 -0.26 -16.31 15.40
CA ASN A 117 -1.35 -16.86 14.58
C ASN A 117 -2.49 -15.83 14.35
N PRO A 118 -2.17 -14.66 13.74
CA PRO A 118 -3.15 -13.59 13.55
C PRO A 118 -4.29 -14.03 12.61
N PRO A 119 -5.48 -13.41 12.70
CA PRO A 119 -6.60 -13.66 11.79
C PRO A 119 -6.22 -13.41 10.33
N LEU A 120 -6.93 -14.07 9.39
CA LEU A 120 -6.70 -13.95 7.94
C LEU A 120 -7.67 -12.94 7.27
N ASP A 121 -8.25 -12.02 8.02
CA ASP A 121 -9.29 -11.09 7.59
C ASP A 121 -8.88 -9.62 7.68
N HIS A 122 -7.57 -9.35 7.58
CA HIS A 122 -7.08 -7.96 7.57
C HIS A 122 -7.44 -7.25 6.27
N SER A 123 -7.64 -5.94 6.36
CA SER A 123 -7.92 -5.07 5.22
C SER A 123 -6.63 -4.63 4.51
N LEU A 124 -5.52 -4.55 5.27
CA LEU A 124 -4.22 -4.08 4.77
C LEU A 124 -3.08 -4.71 5.57
N VAL A 125 -2.01 -5.11 4.86
CA VAL A 125 -0.72 -5.49 5.47
C VAL A 125 0.37 -4.52 5.02
N THR A 126 1.23 -4.09 5.95
CA THR A 126 2.52 -3.47 5.62
C THR A 126 3.66 -4.38 6.06
N LEU A 127 4.69 -4.55 5.22
CA LEU A 127 5.87 -5.38 5.50
C LEU A 127 7.14 -4.56 5.32
N LEU A 128 7.91 -4.38 6.41
CA LEU A 128 9.24 -3.74 6.42
C LEU A 128 10.20 -4.58 7.25
N ILE A 129 11.10 -5.31 6.59
CA ILE A 129 12.01 -6.26 7.24
C ILE A 129 13.27 -6.48 6.40
N GLY A 130 14.39 -6.83 7.02
CA GLY A 130 15.60 -7.27 6.33
C GLY A 130 16.87 -6.55 6.78
N VAL A 131 16.79 -5.38 7.40
CA VAL A 131 17.98 -4.66 7.87
C VAL A 131 18.83 -5.52 8.82
N ASN A 132 18.18 -6.30 9.68
CA ASN A 132 18.90 -7.14 10.64
C ASN A 132 19.54 -8.39 10.01
N ASN A 133 19.03 -8.87 8.87
CA ASN A 133 19.72 -9.89 8.09
C ASN A 133 21.08 -9.34 7.61
N GLN A 134 21.09 -8.12 7.07
CA GLN A 134 22.31 -7.44 6.64
C GLN A 134 23.24 -7.13 7.85
N TYR A 135 22.70 -6.48 8.90
CA TYR A 135 23.49 -6.05 10.07
C TYR A 135 24.14 -7.23 10.83
N GLN A 136 23.45 -8.36 10.91
CA GLN A 136 23.96 -9.58 11.56
C GLN A 136 24.80 -10.44 10.62
N GLY A 137 25.06 -10.01 9.40
CA GLY A 137 25.88 -10.73 8.43
C GLY A 137 25.27 -12.07 7.98
N ARG A 138 23.94 -12.18 7.94
CA ARG A 138 23.28 -13.38 7.42
C ARG A 138 23.53 -13.50 5.93
N PRO A 139 23.68 -14.73 5.40
CA PRO A 139 23.78 -14.91 3.95
C PRO A 139 22.58 -14.27 3.25
N PHE A 140 22.83 -13.54 2.15
CA PHE A 140 21.75 -12.90 1.39
C PHE A 140 20.70 -13.91 0.89
N SER A 141 21.14 -15.14 0.54
CA SER A 141 20.23 -16.22 0.14
C SER A 141 19.18 -16.61 1.19
N VAL A 142 19.44 -16.34 2.47
CA VAL A 142 18.44 -16.50 3.53
C VAL A 142 17.34 -15.45 3.37
N TYR A 143 17.73 -14.18 3.16
CA TYR A 143 16.76 -13.12 2.89
C TYR A 143 15.94 -13.41 1.63
N GLU A 144 16.57 -13.81 0.53
CA GLU A 144 15.89 -14.14 -0.72
C GLU A 144 14.78 -15.18 -0.54
N SER A 145 15.06 -16.26 0.18
CA SER A 145 14.06 -17.32 0.43
C SER A 145 12.97 -16.91 1.43
N GLU A 146 13.38 -16.30 2.55
CA GLU A 146 12.46 -15.94 3.63
C GLU A 146 11.62 -14.71 3.32
N PHE A 147 12.10 -13.79 2.46
CA PHE A 147 11.29 -12.67 1.96
C PHE A 147 10.09 -13.15 1.15
N ILE A 148 10.30 -14.11 0.24
CA ILE A 148 9.21 -14.73 -0.53
C ILE A 148 8.20 -15.40 0.41
N GLU A 149 8.67 -16.13 1.41
CA GLU A 149 7.82 -16.76 2.41
C GLU A 149 7.01 -15.73 3.19
N LEU A 150 7.63 -14.64 3.67
CA LEU A 150 6.95 -13.55 4.37
C LEU A 150 5.91 -12.84 3.49
N VAL A 151 6.19 -12.64 2.21
CA VAL A 151 5.22 -12.09 1.27
C VAL A 151 4.00 -13.01 1.14
N ASN A 152 4.21 -14.32 1.00
CA ASN A 152 3.11 -15.27 0.91
C ASN A 152 2.28 -15.31 2.22
N ILE A 153 2.94 -15.28 3.39
CA ILE A 153 2.27 -15.17 4.68
C ILE A 153 1.46 -13.86 4.73
N ALA A 154 2.05 -12.73 4.38
CA ALA A 154 1.38 -11.43 4.39
C ALA A 154 0.14 -11.39 3.48
N ILE A 155 0.22 -12.01 2.30
CA ILE A 155 -0.92 -12.15 1.38
C ILE A 155 -2.03 -13.01 2.00
N SER A 156 -1.69 -14.09 2.70
CA SER A 156 -2.70 -14.92 3.37
C SER A 156 -3.46 -14.15 4.47
N LEU A 157 -2.80 -13.20 5.15
CA LEU A 157 -3.43 -12.38 6.19
C LEU A 157 -4.51 -11.42 5.65
N VAL A 158 -4.54 -11.17 4.36
CA VAL A 158 -5.54 -10.32 3.66
C VAL A 158 -6.45 -11.14 2.75
N GLY A 159 -6.68 -12.42 3.09
CA GLY A 159 -7.59 -13.29 2.35
C GLY A 159 -7.11 -13.65 0.95
N ASP A 160 -5.81 -13.85 0.79
CA ASP A 160 -5.12 -14.20 -0.45
C ASP A 160 -5.21 -13.12 -1.55
N ASP A 161 -5.39 -11.84 -1.17
CA ASP A 161 -5.41 -10.70 -2.08
C ASP A 161 -4.09 -9.92 -2.04
N PRO A 162 -3.16 -10.12 -3.00
CA PRO A 162 -1.87 -9.44 -3.02
C PRO A 162 -2.00 -7.92 -3.22
N SER A 163 -3.15 -7.45 -3.73
CA SER A 163 -3.39 -6.01 -3.88
C SER A 163 -3.44 -5.28 -2.54
N ARG A 164 -3.70 -5.97 -1.42
CA ARG A 164 -3.79 -5.42 -0.07
C ARG A 164 -2.48 -5.48 0.73
N LEU A 165 -1.38 -5.85 0.08
CA LEU A 165 -0.04 -5.81 0.66
C LEU A 165 0.74 -4.58 0.18
N ILE A 166 1.42 -3.91 1.11
CA ILE A 166 2.42 -2.87 0.83
C ILE A 166 3.76 -3.33 1.43
N VAL A 167 4.76 -3.52 0.57
CA VAL A 167 6.14 -3.72 0.99
C VAL A 167 6.83 -2.36 1.05
N VAL A 168 7.54 -2.10 2.12
CA VAL A 168 8.26 -0.84 2.35
C VAL A 168 9.76 -1.11 2.27
N SER A 169 10.49 -0.24 1.56
CA SER A 169 11.94 -0.39 1.44
C SER A 169 12.64 -0.27 2.80
N ILE A 170 13.77 -0.95 2.94
CA ILE A 170 14.59 -0.93 4.15
C ILE A 170 15.27 0.44 4.27
N PRO A 171 15.18 1.13 5.42
CA PRO A 171 15.97 2.33 5.74
C PRO A 171 17.47 2.08 5.65
N ASP A 172 18.22 3.08 5.21
CA ASP A 172 19.68 3.00 5.14
C ASP A 172 20.32 3.66 6.38
N TYR A 173 20.74 2.84 7.31
CA TYR A 173 21.36 3.32 8.55
C TYR A 173 22.78 3.85 8.38
N ALA A 174 23.41 3.66 7.22
CA ALA A 174 24.72 4.25 6.93
C ALA A 174 24.72 5.78 7.06
N TYR A 175 23.57 6.42 6.85
CA TYR A 175 23.37 7.86 6.93
C TYR A 175 22.90 8.35 8.30
N THR A 176 23.25 7.62 9.36
CA THR A 176 22.98 7.99 10.74
C THR A 176 24.28 8.15 11.53
N PRO A 177 24.32 8.90 12.66
CA PRO A 177 25.52 8.97 13.50
C PRO A 177 26.05 7.61 13.93
N PHE A 178 25.16 6.63 14.17
CA PHE A 178 25.56 5.25 14.47
C PHE A 178 26.21 4.59 13.24
N GLY A 179 25.61 4.72 12.08
CA GLY A 179 26.10 4.10 10.83
C GLY A 179 27.46 4.64 10.38
N GLN A 180 27.78 5.90 10.72
CA GLN A 180 29.09 6.51 10.42
C GLN A 180 30.26 5.82 11.13
N ASN A 181 30.03 4.97 12.11
CA ASN A 181 31.08 4.15 12.73
C ASN A 181 31.51 2.94 11.87
N PHE A 182 30.83 2.68 10.78
CA PHE A 182 31.08 1.58 9.85
C PHE A 182 31.50 2.10 8.47
N THR A 183 31.85 1.19 7.57
CA THR A 183 32.12 1.53 6.18
C THR A 183 30.79 1.79 5.46
N SER A 184 30.38 3.05 5.37
CA SER A 184 29.05 3.46 4.87
C SER A 184 28.72 2.93 3.47
N GLY A 185 29.65 3.02 2.52
CA GLY A 185 29.43 2.51 1.15
C GLY A 185 29.09 1.02 1.12
N TYR A 186 29.76 0.22 1.94
CA TYR A 186 29.48 -1.21 2.03
C TYR A 186 28.07 -1.53 2.55
N ILE A 187 27.60 -0.75 3.56
CA ILE A 187 26.25 -0.91 4.09
C ILE A 187 25.22 -0.57 3.02
N SER A 188 25.37 0.60 2.40
CA SER A 188 24.43 1.08 1.39
C SER A 188 24.34 0.15 0.18
N ASP A 189 25.48 -0.33 -0.33
CA ASP A 189 25.52 -1.29 -1.45
C ASP A 189 24.77 -2.59 -1.11
N GLN A 190 24.91 -3.08 0.12
CA GLN A 190 24.18 -4.27 0.56
C GLN A 190 22.68 -4.00 0.70
N LEU A 191 22.28 -2.92 1.33
CA LEU A 191 20.87 -2.56 1.48
C LEU A 191 20.20 -2.26 0.13
N ASP A 192 20.94 -1.69 -0.81
CA ASP A 192 20.45 -1.51 -2.19
C ASP A 192 20.16 -2.86 -2.85
N ASN A 193 21.00 -3.89 -2.64
CA ASN A 193 20.74 -5.25 -3.14
C ASN A 193 19.47 -5.86 -2.51
N TYR A 194 19.26 -5.69 -1.19
CA TYR A 194 18.07 -6.16 -0.50
C TYR A 194 16.82 -5.46 -1.03
N ASN A 195 16.86 -4.13 -1.15
CA ASN A 195 15.77 -3.31 -1.64
C ASN A 195 15.44 -3.62 -3.11
N GLN A 196 16.46 -3.75 -3.95
CA GLN A 196 16.28 -4.08 -5.37
C GLN A 196 15.66 -5.47 -5.55
N TYR A 197 16.06 -6.45 -4.73
CA TYR A 197 15.45 -7.78 -4.75
C TYR A 197 13.97 -7.72 -4.39
N ALA A 198 13.63 -7.03 -3.29
CA ALA A 198 12.26 -6.87 -2.84
C ALA A 198 11.40 -6.11 -3.88
N GLU A 199 11.92 -5.02 -4.45
CA GLU A 199 11.25 -4.23 -5.47
C GLU A 199 10.94 -5.05 -6.72
N ASN A 200 11.94 -5.78 -7.25
CA ASN A 200 11.77 -6.63 -8.42
C ASN A 200 10.70 -7.71 -8.16
N TYR A 201 10.77 -8.38 -7.01
CA TYR A 201 9.78 -9.39 -6.65
C TYR A 201 8.37 -8.81 -6.55
N CYS A 202 8.23 -7.64 -5.93
CA CYS A 202 6.94 -6.94 -5.82
C CYS A 202 6.39 -6.57 -7.20
N LEU A 203 7.23 -6.03 -8.08
CA LEU A 203 6.85 -5.67 -9.45
C LEU A 203 6.37 -6.87 -10.26
N GLU A 204 7.08 -8.00 -10.18
CA GLU A 204 6.73 -9.23 -10.88
C GLU A 204 5.42 -9.86 -10.38
N ASN A 205 5.04 -9.59 -9.13
CA ASN A 205 3.86 -10.17 -8.48
C ASN A 205 2.71 -9.16 -8.27
N ASN A 206 2.78 -7.96 -8.88
CA ASN A 206 1.78 -6.88 -8.77
C ASN A 206 1.51 -6.44 -7.31
N ILE A 207 2.54 -6.43 -6.48
CA ILE A 207 2.52 -5.97 -5.09
C ILE A 207 3.03 -4.54 -5.05
N SER A 208 2.40 -3.67 -4.25
CA SER A 208 2.89 -2.30 -4.09
C SER A 208 4.18 -2.26 -3.28
N TYR A 209 5.20 -1.63 -3.85
CA TYR A 209 6.47 -1.35 -3.19
C TYR A 209 6.61 0.15 -2.96
N VAL A 210 6.85 0.56 -1.71
CA VAL A 210 7.02 1.98 -1.34
C VAL A 210 8.46 2.24 -0.95
N TYR A 211 9.15 3.01 -1.78
CA TYR A 211 10.54 3.39 -1.54
C TYR A 211 10.62 4.56 -0.55
N ILE A 212 11.30 4.36 0.59
CA ILE A 212 11.51 5.36 1.65
C ILE A 212 12.99 5.50 2.04
N THR A 213 13.87 4.69 1.45
CA THR A 213 15.30 4.64 1.78
C THR A 213 15.99 5.98 1.56
N ASP A 214 15.59 6.73 0.54
CA ASP A 214 16.11 8.08 0.25
C ASP A 214 15.82 9.07 1.38
N ILE A 215 14.67 8.97 2.07
CA ILE A 215 14.35 9.82 3.22
C ILE A 215 15.38 9.58 4.34
N THR A 216 15.75 8.33 4.60
CA THR A 216 16.71 8.00 5.65
C THR A 216 18.15 8.35 5.26
N ARG A 217 18.47 8.38 3.97
CA ARG A 217 19.75 8.84 3.45
C ARG A 217 20.02 10.33 3.65
N GLU A 218 19.03 11.10 4.00
CA GLU A 218 19.19 12.51 4.41
C GLU A 218 19.64 12.67 5.88
N GLY A 219 19.68 11.57 6.69
CA GLY A 219 19.81 11.64 8.14
C GLY A 219 21.05 12.38 8.68
N ILE A 220 22.19 12.37 7.96
CA ILE A 220 23.38 13.13 8.33
C ILE A 220 23.21 14.62 8.02
N GLU A 221 22.63 14.96 6.88
CA GLU A 221 22.41 16.34 6.46
C GLU A 221 21.22 16.97 7.20
N ASN A 222 20.25 16.16 7.57
CA ASN A 222 19.05 16.53 8.30
C ASN A 222 18.88 15.67 9.58
N PRO A 223 19.59 15.99 10.67
CA PRO A 223 19.56 15.21 11.91
C PRO A 223 18.17 15.10 12.56
N ALA A 224 17.21 15.97 12.18
CA ALA A 224 15.82 15.87 12.65
C ALA A 224 15.11 14.59 12.17
N LEU A 225 15.64 13.93 11.14
CA LEU A 225 15.13 12.64 10.65
C LEU A 225 15.60 11.43 11.46
N VAL A 226 16.58 11.62 12.36
CA VAL A 226 17.14 10.55 13.18
C VAL A 226 16.64 10.69 14.61
N ALA A 227 16.24 9.59 15.23
CA ALA A 227 15.80 9.55 16.62
C ALA A 227 16.95 9.77 17.62
N SER A 228 16.63 9.94 18.91
CA SER A 228 17.59 10.27 19.95
C SER A 228 18.66 9.19 20.23
N ASP A 229 18.45 7.98 19.72
CA ASP A 229 19.43 6.89 19.79
C ASP A 229 20.52 6.95 18.69
N ASN A 230 20.45 7.94 17.83
CA ASN A 230 21.37 8.18 16.71
C ASN A 230 21.34 7.07 15.61
N LEU A 231 20.29 6.27 15.55
CA LEU A 231 20.17 5.14 14.62
C LEU A 231 18.82 5.08 13.91
N HIS A 232 17.73 5.04 14.69
CA HIS A 232 16.40 4.80 14.12
C HIS A 232 15.78 6.09 13.56
N PRO A 233 14.77 5.97 12.67
CA PRO A 233 14.03 7.11 12.16
C PRO A 233 13.30 7.85 13.30
N SER A 234 13.27 9.17 13.21
CA SER A 234 12.50 10.02 14.12
C SER A 234 11.00 10.00 13.76
N ALA A 235 10.16 10.59 14.63
CA ALA A 235 8.75 10.83 14.33
C ALA A 235 8.55 11.61 13.02
N LEU A 236 9.45 12.58 12.71
CA LEU A 236 9.43 13.33 11.47
C LEU A 236 9.77 12.46 10.25
N ALA A 237 10.74 11.54 10.36
CA ALA A 237 11.03 10.61 9.27
C ALA A 237 9.83 9.69 9.02
N TYR A 238 9.21 9.17 10.09
CA TYR A 238 8.01 8.35 9.97
C TYR A 238 6.83 9.09 9.34
N SER A 239 6.63 10.39 9.62
CA SER A 239 5.59 11.17 8.93
C SER A 239 5.84 11.24 7.41
N LYS A 240 7.10 11.37 7.00
CA LYS A 240 7.47 11.33 5.57
C LYS A 240 7.26 9.95 4.93
N PHE A 241 7.42 8.86 5.69
CA PHE A 241 7.05 7.52 5.22
C PHE A 241 5.54 7.47 4.96
N VAL A 242 4.75 7.98 5.91
CA VAL A 242 3.28 7.99 5.82
C VAL A 242 2.79 8.85 4.65
N GLU A 243 3.42 9.98 4.34
CA GLU A 243 3.11 10.78 3.15
C GLU A 243 3.15 9.96 1.85
N ARG A 244 4.04 8.93 1.77
CA ARG A 244 4.14 8.04 0.61
C ARG A 244 3.22 6.82 0.71
N LEU A 245 3.00 6.32 1.92
CA LEU A 245 2.17 5.14 2.17
C LEU A 245 0.67 5.43 2.06
N LEU A 246 0.23 6.59 2.56
CA LEU A 246 -1.18 6.92 2.71
C LEU A 246 -1.98 6.85 1.40
N PRO A 247 -1.58 7.47 0.29
CA PRO A 247 -2.35 7.41 -0.96
C PRO A 247 -2.52 5.98 -1.47
N ILE A 248 -1.49 5.13 -1.30
CA ILE A 248 -1.52 3.73 -1.70
C ILE A 248 -2.42 2.93 -0.75
N ALA A 249 -2.34 3.17 0.56
CA ALA A 249 -3.17 2.50 1.53
C ALA A 249 -4.67 2.81 1.32
N ILE A 250 -5.00 4.07 1.02
CA ILE A 250 -6.37 4.48 0.68
C ILE A 250 -6.88 3.68 -0.53
N GLU A 251 -6.12 3.66 -1.64
CA GLU A 251 -6.50 2.94 -2.87
C GLU A 251 -6.78 1.45 -2.63
N LYS A 252 -6.07 0.84 -1.66
CA LYS A 252 -6.16 -0.60 -1.39
C LYS A 252 -7.36 -1.02 -0.54
N ILE A 253 -7.90 -0.11 0.25
CA ILE A 253 -8.96 -0.43 1.22
C ILE A 253 -10.28 0.27 0.90
N GLN A 254 -10.33 1.11 -0.15
CA GLN A 254 -11.57 1.62 -0.74
C GLN A 254 -12.25 0.52 -1.56
#